data_d9eaab251813293d25c02fc4c011b84f
#
_entry.id   d9eaab251813293d25c02fc4c011b84f
#
_cell.length_a   1.000
_cell.length_b   1.000
_cell.length_c   1.000
_cell.angle_alpha   90.00
_cell.angle_beta   90.00
_cell.angle_gamma   90.00
#
_symmetry.space_group_name_H-M   'P 1'
#
loop_
_entity.id
_entity.type
_entity.pdbx_description
1 polymer ?
#
loop_
_entity_poly.entity_id
_entity_poly.type
_entity_poly.pdbx_seq_one_letter_code
_entity_poly.pdbx_strand_id
1 'polypeptide(L)' 'MKADMKRKLEAVVAVLELQMGQLDALYDAQQEFVDDCPDSRSEEKQEEAEGLLELLVEAKDICEAARDAAQACLD' A
#
# COMPACT_ATOMS: atom_id res chain seq x y z
N MET A 1 -28.63 1.71 6.00
CA MET A 1 -27.65 2.79 6.18
C MET A 1 -28.19 4.09 5.62
N LYS A 2 -28.01 5.20 6.29
CA LYS A 2 -28.45 6.51 5.82
C LYS A 2 -27.63 6.95 4.61
N ALA A 3 -28.24 7.69 3.69
CA ALA A 3 -27.59 8.13 2.46
C ALA A 3 -26.30 8.91 2.68
N ASP A 4 -26.25 9.76 3.69
CA ASP A 4 -25.02 10.53 4.02
C ASP A 4 -23.88 9.61 4.45
N MET A 5 -24.17 8.62 5.26
CA MET A 5 -23.18 7.65 5.72
C MET A 5 -22.69 6.80 4.55
N LYS A 6 -23.60 6.43 3.66
CA LYS A 6 -23.25 5.67 2.47
C LYS A 6 -22.28 6.45 1.59
N ARG A 7 -22.56 7.74 1.33
CA ARG A 7 -21.67 8.60 0.54
C ARG A 7 -20.29 8.73 1.17
N LYS A 8 -20.24 8.92 2.49
CA LYS A 8 -18.97 9.04 3.23
C LYS A 8 -18.18 7.76 3.12
N LEU A 9 -18.84 6.62 3.23
CA LEU A 9 -18.20 5.33 3.13
C LEU A 9 -17.68 5.06 1.72
N GLU A 10 -18.46 5.42 0.69
CA GLU A 10 -18.02 5.33 -0.71
C GLU A 10 -16.77 6.19 -0.94
N ALA A 11 -16.72 7.38 -0.34
CA ALA A 11 -15.54 8.25 -0.41
C ALA A 11 -14.33 7.61 0.24
N VAL A 12 -14.51 6.95 1.38
CA VAL A 12 -13.44 6.21 2.07
C VAL A 12 -12.91 5.09 1.17
N VAL A 13 -13.78 4.31 0.55
CA VAL A 13 -13.38 3.25 -0.38
C VAL A 13 -12.54 3.82 -1.53
N ALA A 14 -12.99 4.93 -2.13
CA ALA A 14 -12.25 5.56 -3.23
C ALA A 14 -10.86 6.02 -2.80
N VAL A 15 -10.74 6.60 -1.59
CA VAL A 15 -9.44 7.03 -1.05
C VAL A 15 -8.52 5.84 -0.81
N LEU A 16 -9.06 4.75 -0.24
CA LEU A 16 -8.28 3.54 0.00
C LEU A 16 -7.76 2.93 -1.30
N GLU A 17 -8.58 2.90 -2.35
CA GLU A 17 -8.17 2.41 -3.67
C GLU A 17 -7.05 3.29 -4.25
N LEU A 18 -7.15 4.61 -4.10
CA LEU A 18 -6.10 5.52 -4.54
C LEU A 18 -4.79 5.26 -3.78
N GLN A 19 -4.87 5.07 -2.45
CA GLN A 19 -3.70 4.77 -1.63
C GLN A 19 -3.05 3.44 -2.02
N MET A 20 -3.85 2.43 -2.34
CA MET A 20 -3.32 1.15 -2.83
C MET A 20 -2.52 1.32 -4.12
N GLY A 21 -3.01 2.15 -5.05
CA GLY A 21 -2.28 2.47 -6.27
C GLY A 21 -0.96 3.19 -5.99
N GLN A 22 -0.96 4.11 -5.02
CA GLN A 22 0.25 4.82 -4.61
C GLN A 22 1.25 3.87 -3.94
N LEU A 23 0.78 2.93 -3.12
CA LEU A 23 1.63 1.92 -2.50
C LEU A 23 2.25 0.99 -3.54
N ASP A 24 1.50 0.62 -4.59
CA ASP A 24 2.03 -0.16 -5.70
C ASP A 24 3.17 0.57 -6.40
N ALA A 25 3.00 1.87 -6.66
CA ALA A 25 4.02 2.69 -7.29
C ALA A 25 5.27 2.80 -6.42
N LEU A 26 5.09 2.95 -5.11
CA LEU A 26 6.21 2.99 -4.16
C LEU A 26 6.93 1.65 -4.10
N TYR A 27 6.19 0.55 -4.13
CA TYR A 27 6.76 -0.78 -4.16
C TYR A 27 7.63 -0.97 -5.40
N ASP A 28 7.13 -0.61 -6.58
CA ASP A 28 7.87 -0.74 -7.82
C ASP A 28 9.15 0.10 -7.80
N ALA A 29 9.09 1.33 -7.29
CA ALA A 29 10.25 2.20 -7.17
C ALA A 29 11.28 1.62 -6.19
N GLN A 30 10.83 1.07 -5.08
CA GLN A 30 11.70 0.44 -4.09
C GLN A 30 12.33 -0.84 -4.64
N GLN A 31 11.58 -1.62 -5.42
CA GLN A 31 12.08 -2.83 -6.06
C GLN A 31 13.21 -2.50 -7.03
N GLU A 32 13.06 -1.45 -7.84
CA GLU A 32 14.12 -0.98 -8.74
C GLU A 32 15.36 -0.57 -7.95
N PHE A 33 15.17 0.11 -6.82
CA PHE A 33 16.26 0.52 -5.95
C PHE A 33 17.02 -0.70 -5.39
N VAL A 34 16.29 -1.73 -4.98
CA VAL A 34 16.88 -2.98 -4.46
C VAL A 34 17.64 -3.71 -5.57
N ASP A 35 17.03 -3.81 -6.75
CA ASP A 35 17.62 -4.53 -7.91
C ASP A 35 18.87 -3.84 -8.42
N ASP A 36 18.94 -2.51 -8.31
CA ASP A 36 20.09 -1.70 -8.73
C ASP A 36 21.10 -1.56 -7.59
N CYS A 37 21.47 -2.69 -7.00
CA CYS A 37 22.40 -2.73 -5.88
C CYS A 37 23.84 -2.41 -6.34
N PRO A 38 24.39 -1.24 -6.04
CA PRO A 38 25.78 -0.92 -6.38
C PRO A 38 26.75 -1.64 -5.45
N ASP A 39 27.94 -1.92 -5.94
CA ASP A 39 29.02 -2.54 -5.15
C ASP A 39 29.37 -1.75 -3.89
N SER A 40 29.12 -0.44 -3.91
CA SER A 40 29.40 0.44 -2.78
C SER A 40 28.37 0.36 -1.66
N ARG A 41 27.22 -0.31 -1.90
CA ARG A 41 26.17 -0.43 -0.88
C ARG A 41 26.52 -1.54 0.10
N SER A 42 26.48 -1.24 1.41
CA SER A 42 26.71 -2.24 2.45
C SER A 42 25.57 -3.26 2.51
N GLU A 43 25.87 -4.47 3.02
CA GLU A 43 24.84 -5.49 3.23
C GLU A 43 23.73 -4.99 4.13
N GLU A 44 24.08 -4.25 5.19
CA GLU A 44 23.12 -3.68 6.12
C GLU A 44 22.11 -2.77 5.40
N LYS A 45 22.61 -1.87 4.56
CA LYS A 45 21.75 -0.96 3.79
C LYS A 45 20.90 -1.72 2.78
N GLN A 46 21.44 -2.77 2.17
CA GLN A 46 20.69 -3.59 1.25
C GLN A 46 19.57 -4.34 1.97
N GLU A 47 19.83 -4.89 3.14
CA GLU A 47 18.82 -5.56 3.96
C GLU A 47 17.72 -4.59 4.38
N GLU A 48 18.07 -3.36 4.76
CA GLU A 48 17.09 -2.32 5.08
C GLU A 48 16.20 -2.01 3.89
N ALA A 49 16.80 -1.90 2.69
CA ALA A 49 16.06 -1.63 1.46
C ALA A 49 15.09 -2.78 1.12
N GLU A 50 15.53 -4.02 1.32
CA GLU A 50 14.68 -5.21 1.12
C GLU A 50 13.57 -5.27 2.16
N GLY A 51 13.86 -4.91 3.41
CA GLY A 51 12.88 -4.85 4.48
C GLY A 51 11.75 -3.86 4.21
N LEU A 52 12.05 -2.75 3.54
CA LEU A 52 11.02 -1.78 3.15
C LEU A 52 10.03 -2.37 2.15
N LEU A 53 10.47 -3.27 1.27
CA LEU A 53 9.56 -3.96 0.35
C LEU A 53 8.50 -4.76 1.11
N GLU A 54 8.91 -5.48 2.14
CA GLU A 54 7.99 -6.27 2.97
C GLU A 54 6.99 -5.38 3.68
N LEU A 55 7.45 -4.24 4.22
CA LEU A 55 6.57 -3.28 4.89
C LEU A 55 5.56 -2.66 3.91
N LEU A 56 5.97 -2.40 2.67
CA LEU A 56 5.06 -1.88 1.65
C LEU A 56 3.98 -2.90 1.28
N VAL A 57 4.33 -4.18 1.20
CA VAL A 57 3.35 -5.25 0.97
C VAL A 57 2.36 -5.32 2.13
N GLU A 58 2.83 -5.27 3.38
CA GLU A 58 1.96 -5.26 4.55
C GLU A 58 1.01 -4.07 4.54
N ALA A 59 1.53 -2.87 4.23
CA ALA A 59 0.71 -1.66 4.16
C ALA A 59 -0.40 -1.80 3.11
N LYS A 60 -0.07 -2.34 1.95
CA LYS A 60 -1.05 -2.57 0.88
C LYS A 60 -2.10 -3.58 1.33
N ASP A 61 -1.70 -4.68 1.95
CA ASP A 61 -2.62 -5.71 2.44
C ASP A 61 -3.59 -5.13 3.47
N ILE A 62 -3.10 -4.26 4.37
CA ILE A 62 -3.95 -3.59 5.36
C ILE A 62 -4.95 -2.67 4.67
N CYS A 63 -4.51 -1.90 3.68
CA CYS A 63 -5.40 -1.02 2.91
C CYS A 63 -6.46 -1.82 2.16
N GLU A 64 -6.09 -2.94 1.57
CA GLU A 64 -7.01 -3.84 0.87
C GLU A 64 -8.06 -4.40 1.83
N ALA A 65 -7.64 -4.87 3.01
CA ALA A 65 -8.55 -5.37 4.03
C ALA A 65 -9.52 -4.29 4.49
N ALA A 66 -9.04 -3.06 4.69
CA ALA A 66 -9.86 -1.93 5.09
C ALA A 66 -10.87 -1.57 4.00
N ARG A 67 -10.45 -1.56 2.74
CA ARG A 67 -11.35 -1.31 1.60
C ARG A 67 -12.44 -2.39 1.54
N ASP A 68 -12.06 -3.65 1.65
CA ASP A 68 -13.01 -4.76 1.57
C ASP A 68 -14.02 -4.71 2.72
N ALA A 69 -13.59 -4.37 3.93
CA ALA A 69 -14.48 -4.20 5.06
C ALA A 69 -15.45 -3.03 4.84
N ALA A 70 -14.96 -1.91 4.32
CA ALA A 70 -15.80 -0.75 4.01
C ALA A 70 -16.79 -1.08 2.89
N GLN A 71 -16.37 -1.80 1.86
CA GLN A 71 -17.23 -2.23 0.76
C GLN A 71 -18.32 -3.16 1.27
N ALA A 72 -18.00 -4.07 2.18
CA ALA A 72 -18.98 -4.98 2.79
C ALA A 72 -20.08 -4.22 3.53
N CYS A 73 -19.75 -3.08 4.14
CA CYS A 73 -20.75 -2.22 4.78
C CYS A 73 -21.71 -1.59 3.77
N LEU A 74 -21.27 -1.40 2.52
CA LEU A 74 -22.10 -0.83 1.44
C LEU A 74 -23.01 -1.88 0.79
N ASP A 75 -22.59 -3.13 0.82
CA ASP A 75 -23.35 -4.25 0.27
C ASP A 75 -24.45 -4.68 1.26
#